data_f15cb92b8781b6d874538e2d5ac94142
#
_entry.id   f15cb92b8781b6d874538e2d5ac94142
#
_cell.length_a   1.000
_cell.length_b   1.000
_cell.length_c   1.000
_cell.angle_alpha   90.00
_cell.angle_beta   90.00
_cell.angle_gamma   90.00
#
_symmetry.space_group_name_H-M   'P 1'
#
loop_
_entity.id
_entity.type
_entity.pdbx_description
1 polymer ?
#
loop_
_entity_poly.entity_id
_entity_poly.type
_entity_poly.pdbx_seq_one_letter_code
_entity_poly.pdbx_strand_id
1 'polypeptide(L)'
;MKAHALALLFSISGLALSTASTQAANVLSGQIQVRLQIERGCQINNGSSGINNVDFGSIDFGSQTALFATVEAQLSGNGGNGISIQCSPGDDAKLTIVKGQNDIQGGDTASHALANGSKYVPYELYSDSGRTNKLANGISLSFAADGSARPFNLYARAFGKAALVPGTYSDILSVQVEF
;
A
#
# COMPACT_ATOMS: atom_id res chain seq x y z
N MET A 1 75.00 -90.80 29.60
CA MET A 1 74.09 -91.05 30.72
C MET A 1 72.86 -90.16 30.58
N LYS A 2 71.77 -90.74 30.61
CA LYS A 2 70.35 -90.42 30.39
C LYS A 2 69.90 -88.93 30.43
N ALA A 3 69.45 -88.39 29.33
CA ALA A 3 68.72 -87.12 29.22
C ALA A 3 67.23 -87.38 29.28
N HIS A 4 66.50 -86.65 30.11
CA HIS A 4 65.03 -86.66 30.14
C HIS A 4 64.51 -85.42 29.44
N ALA A 5 63.73 -85.60 28.35
CA ALA A 5 63.10 -84.56 27.69
C ALA A 5 61.68 -84.29 28.30
N LEU A 6 61.45 -83.10 28.69
CA LEU A 6 60.17 -82.62 29.20
C LEU A 6 59.47 -81.80 28.10
N ALA A 7 58.42 -82.31 27.57
CA ALA A 7 57.62 -81.66 26.55
C ALA A 7 56.57 -80.69 27.18
N LEU A 8 56.68 -79.42 26.92
CA LEU A 8 55.74 -78.40 27.31
C LEU A 8 54.73 -78.21 26.15
N LEU A 9 53.49 -78.55 26.39
CA LEU A 9 52.37 -78.27 25.53
C LEU A 9 51.95 -76.82 25.73
N PHE A 10 52.17 -75.99 24.69
CA PHE A 10 51.67 -74.62 24.65
C PHE A 10 50.28 -74.63 24.02
N SER A 11 49.21 -74.34 24.82
CA SER A 11 47.86 -74.12 24.36
C SER A 11 47.76 -72.73 23.79
N ILE A 12 47.63 -72.58 22.50
CA ILE A 12 47.34 -71.31 21.82
C ILE A 12 45.84 -71.06 21.88
N SER A 13 45.40 -70.22 22.83
CA SER A 13 44.04 -69.67 22.83
C SER A 13 43.92 -68.63 21.71
N GLY A 14 43.23 -69.00 20.64
CA GLY A 14 42.92 -68.09 19.57
C GLY A 14 41.92 -67.02 20.01
N LEU A 15 42.39 -65.79 20.10
CA LEU A 15 41.55 -64.62 20.31
C LEU A 15 40.92 -64.23 18.99
N ALA A 16 39.66 -64.52 18.79
CA ALA A 16 38.88 -64.08 17.61
C ALA A 16 38.62 -62.59 17.72
N LEU A 17 39.39 -61.77 16.98
CA LEU A 17 39.07 -60.34 16.76
C LEU A 17 37.85 -60.29 15.84
N SER A 18 36.67 -59.99 16.40
CA SER A 18 35.48 -59.58 15.63
C SER A 18 35.70 -58.18 15.07
N THR A 19 35.99 -58.06 13.82
CA THR A 19 35.99 -56.76 13.08
C THR A 19 34.55 -56.30 12.94
N ALA A 20 34.15 -55.32 13.77
CA ALA A 20 32.89 -54.62 13.58
C ALA A 20 32.99 -53.80 12.30
N SER A 21 32.22 -54.17 11.30
CA SER A 21 32.04 -53.41 10.06
C SER A 21 31.28 -52.13 10.39
N THR A 22 31.96 -51.00 10.49
CA THR A 22 31.31 -49.68 10.52
C THR A 22 30.67 -49.43 9.16
N GLN A 23 29.34 -49.63 9.07
CA GLN A 23 28.59 -49.15 7.92
C GLN A 23 28.58 -47.62 7.92
N ALA A 24 29.31 -47.04 6.98
CA ALA A 24 29.25 -45.61 6.73
C ALA A 24 27.84 -45.26 6.25
N ALA A 25 27.17 -44.33 6.93
CA ALA A 25 25.88 -43.83 6.51
C ALA A 25 25.99 -43.16 5.13
N ASN A 26 25.23 -43.59 4.19
CA ASN A 26 25.14 -42.93 2.86
C ASN A 26 24.41 -41.62 3.05
N VAL A 27 25.08 -40.49 2.78
CA VAL A 27 24.48 -39.15 2.81
C VAL A 27 24.16 -38.77 1.37
N LEU A 28 22.88 -38.53 1.09
CA LEU A 28 22.43 -37.92 -0.15
C LEU A 28 22.30 -36.42 0.06
N SER A 29 23.08 -35.60 -0.65
CA SER A 29 23.01 -34.15 -0.60
C SER A 29 22.46 -33.61 -1.91
N GLY A 30 21.65 -32.56 -1.81
CA GLY A 30 21.07 -31.88 -2.95
C GLY A 30 20.93 -30.39 -2.70
N GLN A 31 20.55 -29.65 -3.71
CA GLN A 31 20.33 -28.22 -3.64
C GLN A 31 18.87 -27.92 -3.95
N ILE A 32 18.29 -27.00 -3.20
CA ILE A 32 16.95 -26.45 -3.43
C ILE A 32 17.17 -25.00 -3.90
N GLN A 33 16.70 -24.69 -5.10
CA GLN A 33 16.72 -23.30 -5.58
C GLN A 33 15.50 -22.57 -5.01
N VAL A 34 15.77 -21.47 -4.31
CA VAL A 34 14.72 -20.57 -3.80
C VAL A 34 14.83 -19.26 -4.57
N ARG A 35 13.69 -18.77 -5.08
CA ARG A 35 13.63 -17.54 -5.87
C ARG A 35 12.47 -16.68 -5.38
N LEU A 36 12.72 -15.37 -5.27
CA LEU A 36 11.72 -14.34 -5.02
C LEU A 36 12.00 -13.18 -5.98
N GLN A 37 10.96 -12.68 -6.64
CA GLN A 37 11.01 -11.45 -7.42
C GLN A 37 10.25 -10.37 -6.66
N ILE A 38 10.88 -9.23 -6.44
CA ILE A 38 10.27 -8.06 -5.81
C ILE A 38 10.08 -7.01 -6.89
N GLU A 39 8.86 -6.53 -7.02
CA GLU A 39 8.49 -5.47 -7.96
C GLU A 39 8.22 -4.17 -7.20
N ARG A 40 8.31 -3.06 -7.90
CA ARG A 40 7.94 -1.74 -7.34
C ARG A 40 6.44 -1.69 -7.10
N GLY A 41 6.02 -0.95 -6.10
CA GLY A 41 4.62 -0.79 -5.76
C GLY A 41 4.38 0.33 -4.76
N CYS A 42 3.13 0.83 -4.73
CA CYS A 42 2.65 1.74 -3.70
C CYS A 42 1.51 1.10 -2.92
N GLN A 43 1.39 1.48 -1.65
CA GLN A 43 0.30 1.11 -0.76
C GLN A 43 -0.41 2.37 -0.26
N ILE A 44 -1.72 2.30 -0.17
CA ILE A 44 -2.55 3.34 0.42
C ILE A 44 -3.09 2.83 1.76
N ASN A 45 -2.93 3.61 2.82
CA ASN A 45 -3.40 3.30 4.18
C ASN A 45 -2.98 1.89 4.69
N ASN A 46 -1.78 1.44 4.35
CA ASN A 46 -1.19 0.15 4.74
C ASN A 46 -1.97 -1.11 4.29
N GLY A 47 -2.87 -1.00 3.32
CA GLY A 47 -3.71 -2.14 2.99
C GLY A 47 -4.04 -2.38 1.53
N SER A 48 -4.07 -1.36 0.70
CA SER A 48 -4.40 -1.51 -0.71
C SER A 48 -3.14 -1.41 -1.58
N SER A 49 -2.66 -2.54 -2.04
CA SER A 49 -1.50 -2.65 -2.95
C SER A 49 -1.90 -2.99 -4.40
N GLY A 50 -3.17 -2.81 -4.75
CA GLY A 50 -3.66 -3.03 -6.11
C GLY A 50 -3.33 -1.86 -7.04
N ILE A 51 -3.20 -2.15 -8.33
CA ILE A 51 -3.01 -1.12 -9.36
C ILE A 51 -4.33 -0.54 -9.90
N ASN A 52 -5.47 -1.10 -9.49
CA ASN A 52 -6.80 -0.67 -9.92
C ASN A 52 -7.77 -0.62 -8.74
N ASN A 53 -8.72 0.31 -8.78
CA ASN A 53 -9.80 0.48 -7.79
C ASN A 53 -9.31 0.65 -6.35
N VAL A 54 -8.20 1.36 -6.17
CA VAL A 54 -7.68 1.69 -4.85
C VAL A 54 -8.58 2.75 -4.21
N ASP A 55 -9.01 2.52 -2.99
CA ASP A 55 -9.80 3.49 -2.22
C ASP A 55 -8.88 4.54 -1.60
N PHE A 56 -8.95 5.76 -2.11
CA PHE A 56 -8.23 6.93 -1.59
C PHE A 56 -8.99 7.65 -0.46
N GLY A 57 -10.13 7.11 0.00
CA GLY A 57 -10.94 7.72 1.04
C GLY A 57 -12.06 8.61 0.51
N SER A 58 -12.59 9.47 1.36
CA SER A 58 -13.72 10.34 1.05
C SER A 58 -13.54 11.76 1.58
N ILE A 59 -14.20 12.71 0.93
CA ILE A 59 -14.36 14.09 1.40
C ILE A 59 -15.86 14.26 1.71
N ASP A 60 -16.18 14.41 2.98
CA ASP A 60 -17.56 14.58 3.43
C ASP A 60 -17.79 16.01 3.95
N PHE A 61 -18.65 16.75 3.26
CA PHE A 61 -19.07 18.09 3.66
C PHE A 61 -20.16 18.12 4.73
N GLY A 62 -20.59 16.94 5.20
CA GLY A 62 -21.63 16.81 6.19
C GLY A 62 -23.01 17.26 5.71
N SER A 63 -23.90 17.50 6.66
CA SER A 63 -25.26 17.98 6.36
C SER A 63 -25.32 19.50 6.44
N GLN A 64 -25.80 20.10 5.34
CA GLN A 64 -25.95 21.55 5.21
C GLN A 64 -27.42 21.90 4.89
N THR A 65 -27.81 23.11 5.26
CA THR A 65 -29.09 23.65 4.77
C THR A 65 -28.94 24.10 3.30
N ALA A 66 -30.03 24.14 2.54
CA ALA A 66 -29.99 24.59 1.14
C ALA A 66 -29.55 26.06 0.96
N LEU A 67 -29.35 26.79 2.06
CA LEU A 67 -28.96 28.21 2.06
C LEU A 67 -27.52 28.43 2.56
N PHE A 68 -26.69 27.38 2.66
CA PHE A 68 -25.31 27.56 3.07
C PHE A 68 -24.53 28.42 2.05
N ALA A 69 -23.58 29.22 2.54
CA ALA A 69 -22.71 30.00 1.67
C ALA A 69 -21.48 29.19 1.24
N THR A 70 -20.71 28.68 2.20
CA THR A 70 -19.56 27.82 1.98
C THR A 70 -19.49 26.78 3.07
N VAL A 71 -18.93 25.63 2.76
CA VAL A 71 -18.60 24.57 3.72
C VAL A 71 -17.25 23.96 3.35
N GLU A 72 -16.49 23.58 4.36
CA GLU A 72 -15.16 23.05 4.21
C GLU A 72 -15.11 21.60 4.68
N ALA A 73 -14.27 20.82 4.02
CA ALA A 73 -14.02 19.43 4.36
C ALA A 73 -12.55 19.08 4.11
N GLN A 74 -12.16 17.92 4.57
CA GLN A 74 -10.84 17.36 4.38
C GLN A 74 -10.97 15.90 3.99
N LEU A 75 -10.04 15.43 3.18
CA LEU A 75 -9.94 14.03 2.81
C LEU A 75 -9.72 13.18 4.06
N SER A 76 -10.53 12.15 4.20
CA SER A 76 -10.50 11.19 5.29
C SER A 76 -10.42 9.78 4.73
N GLY A 77 -9.47 8.99 5.22
CA GLY A 77 -9.39 7.56 4.90
C GLY A 77 -10.42 6.74 5.68
N ASN A 78 -10.48 5.46 5.40
CA ASN A 78 -11.31 4.52 6.14
C ASN A 78 -10.96 4.57 7.64
N GLY A 79 -11.96 4.87 8.48
CA GLY A 79 -11.78 5.04 9.93
C GLY A 79 -11.55 6.48 10.40
N GLY A 80 -11.71 7.48 9.53
CA GLY A 80 -11.66 8.90 9.90
C GLY A 80 -10.25 9.49 10.07
N ASN A 81 -9.21 8.70 9.84
CA ASN A 81 -7.83 9.16 9.84
C ASN A 81 -7.43 9.68 8.45
N GLY A 82 -6.42 10.57 8.41
CA GLY A 82 -5.83 11.00 7.13
C GLY A 82 -5.32 9.83 6.29
N ILE A 83 -5.12 10.08 5.02
CA ILE A 83 -4.56 9.07 4.09
C ILE A 83 -3.04 9.07 4.19
N SER A 84 -2.43 7.89 4.09
CA SER A 84 -1.00 7.72 3.90
C SER A 84 -0.70 6.97 2.62
N ILE A 85 0.37 7.37 1.95
CA ILE A 85 0.89 6.71 0.75
C ILE A 85 2.30 6.23 1.07
N GLN A 86 2.57 4.98 0.77
CA GLN A 86 3.89 4.37 0.94
C GLN A 86 4.29 3.68 -0.35
N CYS A 87 5.35 4.17 -1.00
CA CYS A 87 5.88 3.59 -2.24
C CYS A 87 7.24 2.96 -2.00
N SER A 88 7.56 1.89 -2.76
CA SER A 88 8.90 1.29 -2.76
C SER A 88 9.95 2.35 -3.11
N PRO A 89 11.19 2.23 -2.57
CA PRO A 89 12.27 3.14 -2.92
C PRO A 89 12.52 3.21 -4.42
N GLY A 90 12.70 4.43 -4.93
CA GLY A 90 12.92 4.69 -6.37
C GLY A 90 12.79 6.16 -6.70
N ASP A 91 12.29 6.45 -7.89
CA ASP A 91 11.95 7.82 -8.30
C ASP A 91 10.77 8.34 -7.48
N ASP A 92 10.70 9.66 -7.31
CA ASP A 92 9.60 10.29 -6.59
C ASP A 92 8.24 9.91 -7.17
N ALA A 93 7.31 9.57 -6.29
CA ALA A 93 5.95 9.29 -6.70
C ALA A 93 5.16 10.59 -6.91
N LYS A 94 4.20 10.55 -7.83
CA LYS A 94 3.34 11.68 -8.19
C LYS A 94 1.88 11.29 -8.10
N LEU A 95 1.11 12.02 -7.30
CA LEU A 95 -0.33 11.89 -7.24
C LEU A 95 -0.98 13.01 -8.05
N THR A 96 -1.89 12.64 -8.94
CA THR A 96 -2.62 13.56 -9.80
C THR A 96 -4.12 13.37 -9.63
N ILE A 97 -4.85 14.46 -9.41
CA ILE A 97 -6.30 14.48 -9.56
C ILE A 97 -6.59 14.60 -11.06
N VAL A 98 -7.11 13.55 -11.66
CA VAL A 98 -7.31 13.51 -13.12
C VAL A 98 -8.55 14.29 -13.51
N LYS A 99 -9.67 14.00 -12.87
CA LYS A 99 -10.97 14.68 -13.10
C LYS A 99 -11.99 14.28 -12.05
N GLY A 100 -13.01 15.08 -11.86
CA GLY A 100 -14.28 14.71 -11.25
C GLY A 100 -15.28 14.23 -12.31
N GLN A 101 -16.30 13.53 -11.89
CA GLN A 101 -17.36 13.05 -12.78
C GLN A 101 -18.20 14.21 -13.34
N ASN A 102 -18.35 15.30 -12.58
CA ASN A 102 -19.22 16.42 -12.89
C ASN A 102 -18.47 17.75 -13.12
N ASP A 103 -17.20 17.73 -13.49
CA ASP A 103 -16.34 18.93 -13.61
C ASP A 103 -16.93 20.04 -14.50
N ILE A 104 -17.54 19.66 -15.62
CA ILE A 104 -18.14 20.62 -16.56
C ILE A 104 -19.27 21.44 -15.89
N GLN A 105 -19.84 20.96 -14.81
CA GLN A 105 -20.93 21.58 -14.06
C GLN A 105 -20.45 22.46 -12.89
N GLY A 106 -19.12 22.50 -12.63
CA GLY A 106 -18.54 23.26 -11.53
C GLY A 106 -18.73 24.76 -11.60
N GLY A 107 -18.86 25.30 -12.79
CA GLY A 107 -18.98 26.73 -13.03
C GLY A 107 -17.60 27.42 -13.15
N ASP A 108 -17.61 28.76 -13.19
CA ASP A 108 -16.40 29.55 -13.53
C ASP A 108 -15.32 29.55 -12.44
N THR A 109 -15.67 29.30 -11.19
CA THR A 109 -14.76 29.42 -10.04
C THR A 109 -14.34 28.09 -9.44
N ALA A 110 -15.03 26.99 -9.77
CA ALA A 110 -14.75 25.66 -9.23
C ALA A 110 -14.48 24.68 -10.36
N SER A 111 -13.50 23.80 -10.13
CA SER A 111 -13.12 22.80 -11.12
C SER A 111 -14.02 21.56 -11.07
N HIS A 112 -14.79 21.38 -9.96
CA HIS A 112 -15.57 20.18 -9.67
C HIS A 112 -17.00 20.52 -9.24
N ALA A 113 -17.91 19.57 -9.32
CA ALA A 113 -19.27 19.73 -8.83
C ALA A 113 -19.84 18.46 -8.22
N LEU A 114 -20.46 18.58 -7.07
CA LEU A 114 -21.36 17.56 -6.51
C LEU A 114 -22.70 17.65 -7.23
N ALA A 115 -23.28 16.53 -7.63
CA ALA A 115 -24.53 16.45 -8.37
C ALA A 115 -25.66 15.80 -7.57
N ASN A 116 -26.87 16.33 -7.73
CA ASN A 116 -28.14 15.70 -7.36
C ASN A 116 -29.12 15.89 -8.54
N GLY A 117 -29.20 14.90 -9.43
CA GLY A 117 -29.91 15.02 -10.69
C GLY A 117 -29.35 16.14 -11.57
N SER A 118 -30.14 17.17 -11.82
CA SER A 118 -29.75 18.36 -12.60
C SER A 118 -29.29 19.53 -11.72
N LYS A 119 -29.13 19.35 -10.43
CA LYS A 119 -28.66 20.37 -9.49
C LYS A 119 -27.22 20.09 -9.10
N TYR A 120 -26.43 21.16 -9.04
CA TYR A 120 -24.99 21.06 -8.83
C TYR A 120 -24.52 22.03 -7.76
N VAL A 121 -23.60 21.54 -6.90
CA VAL A 121 -22.89 22.34 -5.91
C VAL A 121 -21.42 22.35 -6.33
N PRO A 122 -20.87 23.49 -6.79
CA PRO A 122 -19.46 23.58 -7.14
C PRO A 122 -18.58 23.45 -5.90
N TYR A 123 -17.42 22.84 -6.07
CA TYR A 123 -16.40 22.77 -5.04
C TYR A 123 -14.99 22.85 -5.64
N GLU A 124 -14.04 23.21 -4.81
CA GLU A 124 -12.63 23.32 -5.14
C GLU A 124 -11.79 22.44 -4.21
N LEU A 125 -10.66 21.98 -4.74
CA LEU A 125 -9.66 21.21 -4.02
C LEU A 125 -8.41 22.02 -3.76
N TYR A 126 -7.73 21.74 -2.63
CA TYR A 126 -6.54 22.45 -2.20
C TYR A 126 -5.53 21.50 -1.58
N SER A 127 -4.23 21.81 -1.78
CA SER A 127 -3.13 21.04 -1.18
C SER A 127 -2.80 21.48 0.25
N ASP A 128 -3.32 22.60 0.72
CA ASP A 128 -3.03 23.18 2.03
C ASP A 128 -4.29 23.40 2.88
N SER A 129 -4.13 23.33 4.18
CA SER A 129 -5.23 23.53 5.14
C SER A 129 -5.81 24.96 5.13
N GLY A 130 -5.02 25.94 4.72
CA GLY A 130 -5.45 27.34 4.54
C GLY A 130 -6.29 27.54 3.28
N ARG A 131 -6.35 26.54 2.39
CA ARG A 131 -7.08 26.59 1.11
C ARG A 131 -6.66 27.78 0.25
N THR A 132 -5.35 27.98 0.15
CA THR A 132 -4.72 29.03 -0.68
C THR A 132 -4.15 28.46 -1.96
N ASN A 133 -3.69 27.18 -1.94
CA ASN A 133 -3.08 26.52 -3.08
C ASN A 133 -4.11 25.58 -3.74
N LYS A 134 -4.85 26.12 -4.69
CA LYS A 134 -5.88 25.37 -5.43
C LYS A 134 -5.23 24.30 -6.30
N LEU A 135 -5.79 23.10 -6.27
CA LEU A 135 -5.44 21.99 -7.14
C LEU A 135 -6.43 21.90 -8.29
N ALA A 136 -5.94 22.19 -9.48
CA ALA A 136 -6.70 21.95 -10.71
C ALA A 136 -6.44 20.53 -11.22
N ASN A 137 -7.33 20.04 -12.09
CA ASN A 137 -7.14 18.78 -12.79
C ASN A 137 -5.79 18.74 -13.52
N GLY A 138 -5.13 17.60 -13.48
CA GLY A 138 -3.83 17.38 -14.11
C GLY A 138 -2.63 17.93 -13.32
N ILE A 139 -2.86 18.65 -12.21
CA ILE A 139 -1.76 19.09 -11.34
C ILE A 139 -1.35 17.92 -10.45
N SER A 140 -0.04 17.61 -10.50
CA SER A 140 0.55 16.53 -9.71
C SER A 140 1.18 17.05 -8.43
N LEU A 141 0.98 16.32 -7.34
CA LEU A 141 1.68 16.47 -6.07
C LEU A 141 2.78 15.41 -6.00
N SER A 142 4.04 15.83 -5.84
CA SER A 142 5.17 14.91 -5.73
C SER A 142 5.48 14.61 -4.26
N PHE A 143 5.92 13.39 -3.98
CA PHE A 143 6.40 12.96 -2.67
C PHE A 143 7.50 11.91 -2.81
N ALA A 144 8.43 11.91 -1.86
CA ALA A 144 9.57 11.01 -1.87
C ALA A 144 9.10 9.54 -1.75
N ALA A 145 9.57 8.69 -2.66
CA ALA A 145 9.40 7.24 -2.63
C ALA A 145 10.63 6.59 -1.99
N ASP A 146 10.72 6.66 -0.66
CA ASP A 146 11.85 6.16 0.13
C ASP A 146 11.51 4.93 0.99
N GLY A 147 10.34 4.34 0.77
CA GLY A 147 9.83 3.23 1.58
C GLY A 147 9.08 3.67 2.83
N SER A 148 9.06 4.95 3.15
CA SER A 148 8.33 5.48 4.31
C SER A 148 6.88 5.82 3.96
N ALA A 149 5.97 5.63 4.91
CA ALA A 149 4.61 6.10 4.78
C ALA A 149 4.57 7.64 4.87
N ARG A 150 3.98 8.29 3.87
CA ARG A 150 3.84 9.74 3.79
C ARG A 150 2.39 10.14 3.94
N PRO A 151 2.06 11.09 4.84
CA PRO A 151 0.70 11.58 4.94
C PRO A 151 0.32 12.34 3.66
N PHE A 152 -0.85 12.07 3.14
CA PHE A 152 -1.45 12.78 2.03
C PHE A 152 -2.70 13.50 2.52
N ASN A 153 -2.69 14.82 2.42
CA ASN A 153 -3.80 15.67 2.81
C ASN A 153 -4.38 16.37 1.58
N LEU A 154 -5.70 16.36 1.49
CA LEU A 154 -6.46 17.09 0.48
C LEU A 154 -7.59 17.81 1.17
N TYR A 155 -7.73 19.10 0.90
CA TYR A 155 -8.74 19.96 1.49
C TYR A 155 -9.73 20.38 0.41
N ALA A 156 -10.96 20.60 0.82
CA ALA A 156 -12.00 21.00 -0.11
C ALA A 156 -12.85 22.13 0.47
N ARG A 157 -13.43 22.93 -0.41
CA ARG A 157 -14.43 23.95 -0.10
C ARG A 157 -15.56 23.89 -1.13
N ALA A 158 -16.76 23.69 -0.67
CA ALA A 158 -17.95 23.74 -1.50
C ALA A 158 -18.68 25.08 -1.35
N PHE A 159 -19.31 25.51 -2.43
CA PHE A 159 -19.95 26.83 -2.54
C PHE A 159 -21.46 26.64 -2.77
N GLY A 160 -22.25 27.15 -1.83
CA GLY A 160 -23.71 27.13 -1.97
C GLY A 160 -24.18 27.96 -3.16
N LYS A 161 -25.27 27.51 -3.75
CA LYS A 161 -25.97 28.18 -4.86
C LYS A 161 -27.43 28.41 -4.52
N ALA A 162 -28.03 29.38 -5.18
CA ALA A 162 -29.48 29.57 -5.11
C ALA A 162 -30.22 28.36 -5.72
N ALA A 163 -31.42 28.07 -5.20
CA ALA A 163 -32.32 27.04 -5.68
C ALA A 163 -31.78 25.59 -5.61
N LEU A 164 -30.90 25.31 -4.62
CA LEU A 164 -30.56 23.94 -4.25
C LEU A 164 -31.81 23.26 -3.68
N VAL A 165 -31.98 21.97 -4.00
CA VAL A 165 -33.06 21.15 -3.48
C VAL A 165 -32.51 20.22 -2.39
N PRO A 166 -33.29 19.88 -1.36
CA PRO A 166 -32.88 18.87 -0.40
C PRO A 166 -32.57 17.53 -1.09
N GLY A 167 -31.51 16.85 -0.60
CA GLY A 167 -31.08 15.56 -1.12
C GLY A 167 -29.58 15.36 -0.99
N THR A 168 -29.10 14.20 -1.38
CA THR A 168 -27.66 13.88 -1.40
C THR A 168 -27.03 14.38 -2.68
N TYR A 169 -25.98 15.16 -2.54
CA TYR A 169 -25.14 15.63 -3.64
C TYR A 169 -23.82 14.86 -3.58
N SER A 170 -23.39 14.28 -4.69
CA SER A 170 -22.17 13.45 -4.76
C SER A 170 -21.36 13.70 -6.02
N ASP A 171 -20.08 13.42 -5.94
CA ASP A 171 -19.14 13.38 -7.08
C ASP A 171 -18.18 12.22 -6.87
N ILE A 172 -17.47 11.83 -7.93
CA ILE A 172 -16.38 10.85 -7.90
C ILE A 172 -15.17 11.46 -8.55
N LEU A 173 -14.08 11.57 -7.78
CA LEU A 173 -12.79 12.03 -8.27
C LEU A 173 -11.96 10.83 -8.74
N SER A 174 -11.43 10.93 -9.95
CA SER A 174 -10.44 10.00 -10.47
C SER A 174 -9.05 10.47 -10.06
N VAL A 175 -8.31 9.59 -9.39
CA VAL A 175 -6.96 9.85 -8.87
C VAL A 175 -6.00 8.84 -9.47
N GLN A 176 -4.79 9.28 -9.79
CA GLN A 176 -3.71 8.46 -10.32
C GLN A 176 -2.45 8.68 -9.49
N VAL A 177 -1.73 7.60 -9.20
CA VAL A 177 -0.39 7.64 -8.61
C VAL A 177 0.58 7.01 -9.59
N GLU A 178 1.61 7.76 -9.98
CA GLU A 178 2.74 7.30 -10.79
C GLU A 178 3.96 7.09 -9.87
N PHE A 179 4.70 5.98 -10.06
CA PHE A 179 5.85 5.59 -9.22
C PHE A 179 6.86 4.70 -9.95
#